data_5a8cc1f05e1cc5af49866b769fd61ce8
#
_entry.id   5a8cc1f05e1cc5af49866b769fd61ce8
#
_cell.length_a   1.000
_cell.length_b   1.000
_cell.length_c   1.000
_cell.angle_alpha   90.00
_cell.angle_beta   90.00
_cell.angle_gamma   90.00
#
_symmetry.space_group_name_H-M   'P 1'
#
loop_
_entity.id
_entity.type
_entity.pdbx_description
1 polymer ?
#
loop_
_entity_poly.entity_id
_entity_poly.type
_entity_poly.pdbx_seq_one_letter_code
_entity_poly.pdbx_strand_id
1 'polypeptide(L)'
;LVTEGAETELDKTVIEKLNDPLIHMIRNSVDHGIETREERIAKGKNPQGTVKLIAQHAGAFVLIIISDDGAGLNKDKIYKKAVDKGLVAPGVDVSDNEIYNMIFLPGFSTADKVSSVSGRGVGMDVVKKDITALNGTVSIESRPGEGKVNCSKTKETTD
;
A
#
# COMPACT_ATOMS: atom_id res chain seq x y z
N LEU A 1 7.57 -1.13 13.84
CA LEU A 1 7.06 -2.22 13.03
C LEU A 1 6.68 -3.41 13.92
N VAL A 2 5.47 -3.89 13.77
CA VAL A 2 4.97 -5.08 14.45
C VAL A 2 4.73 -6.16 13.41
N THR A 3 5.16 -7.39 13.68
CA THR A 3 4.99 -8.51 12.75
C THR A 3 4.20 -9.65 13.38
N GLU A 4 3.34 -10.29 12.60
CA GLU A 4 2.61 -11.50 12.99
C GLU A 4 2.71 -12.55 11.87
N GLY A 5 2.68 -13.82 12.21
CA GLY A 5 2.76 -14.92 11.24
C GLY A 5 4.18 -15.19 10.75
N ALA A 6 5.18 -14.93 11.57
CA ALA A 6 6.59 -15.17 11.22
C ALA A 6 6.89 -16.64 10.90
N GLU A 7 6.06 -17.55 11.40
CA GLU A 7 6.15 -19.00 11.13
C GLU A 7 5.45 -19.41 9.82
N THR A 8 4.81 -18.47 9.11
CA THR A 8 4.16 -18.77 7.83
C THR A 8 5.22 -19.10 6.79
N GLU A 9 5.20 -20.31 6.29
CA GLU A 9 6.14 -20.77 5.27
C GLU A 9 5.63 -20.45 3.86
N LEU A 10 6.55 -19.98 3.01
CA LEU A 10 6.29 -19.66 1.61
C LEU A 10 7.36 -20.32 0.74
N ASP A 11 7.02 -20.60 -0.52
CA ASP A 11 7.99 -20.95 -1.54
C ASP A 11 9.07 -19.84 -1.61
N LYS A 12 10.33 -20.25 -1.65
CA LYS A 12 11.47 -19.33 -1.70
C LYS A 12 11.38 -18.35 -2.87
N THR A 13 10.92 -18.81 -4.04
CA THR A 13 10.75 -17.96 -5.22
C THR A 13 9.71 -16.86 -4.98
N VAL A 14 8.61 -17.22 -4.31
CA VAL A 14 7.56 -16.26 -3.95
C VAL A 14 8.10 -15.22 -2.96
N ILE A 15 8.83 -15.66 -1.95
CA ILE A 15 9.46 -14.75 -0.97
C ILE A 15 10.38 -13.75 -1.68
N GLU A 16 11.25 -14.23 -2.55
CA GLU A 16 12.20 -13.37 -3.27
C GLU A 16 11.49 -12.32 -4.13
N LYS A 17 10.37 -12.70 -4.78
CA LYS A 17 9.60 -11.79 -5.63
C LYS A 17 8.71 -10.84 -4.84
N LEU A 18 8.30 -11.20 -3.62
CA LEU A 18 7.49 -10.36 -2.74
C LEU A 18 8.31 -9.31 -2.00
N ASN A 19 9.60 -9.52 -1.86
CA ASN A 19 10.46 -8.67 -1.04
C ASN A 19 10.37 -7.19 -1.44
N ASP A 20 10.57 -6.87 -2.70
CA ASP A 20 10.54 -5.48 -3.18
C ASP A 20 9.15 -4.82 -3.03
N PRO A 21 8.03 -5.44 -3.45
CA PRO A 21 6.71 -4.88 -3.22
C PRO A 21 6.40 -4.63 -1.74
N LEU A 22 6.76 -5.56 -0.86
CA LEU A 22 6.50 -5.43 0.58
C LEU A 22 7.31 -4.29 1.20
N ILE A 23 8.59 -4.19 0.86
CA ILE A 23 9.45 -3.10 1.33
C ILE A 23 8.87 -1.76 0.87
N HIS A 24 8.42 -1.67 -0.37
CA HIS A 24 7.84 -0.45 -0.91
C HIS A 24 6.56 -0.05 -0.16
N MET A 25 5.67 -0.99 0.13
CA MET A 25 4.44 -0.73 0.89
C MET A 25 4.73 -0.30 2.32
N ILE A 26 5.69 -0.96 2.99
CA ILE A 26 6.10 -0.59 4.35
C ILE A 26 6.70 0.82 4.36
N ARG A 27 7.55 1.12 3.39
CA ARG A 27 8.20 2.43 3.27
C ARG A 27 7.17 3.53 3.04
N ASN A 28 6.15 3.29 2.22
CA ASN A 28 5.04 4.23 2.02
C ASN A 28 4.30 4.52 3.33
N SER A 29 4.05 3.49 4.13
CA SER A 29 3.41 3.69 5.43
C SER A 29 4.27 4.51 6.38
N VAL A 30 5.55 4.23 6.45
CA VAL A 30 6.48 4.93 7.34
C VAL A 30 6.70 6.38 6.89
N ASP A 31 6.96 6.58 5.60
CA ASP A 31 7.39 7.89 5.08
C ASP A 31 6.22 8.84 4.81
N HIS A 32 5.07 8.30 4.40
CA HIS A 32 3.94 9.10 3.94
C HIS A 32 2.64 8.85 4.71
N GLY A 33 2.49 7.71 5.35
CA GLY A 33 1.28 7.35 6.09
C GLY A 33 1.28 7.87 7.52
N ILE A 34 2.37 7.67 8.23
CA ILE A 34 2.48 8.05 9.65
C ILE A 34 2.77 9.55 9.76
N GLU A 35 1.95 10.23 10.57
CA GLU A 35 2.15 11.65 10.89
C GLU A 35 3.42 11.85 11.72
N THR A 36 3.92 13.09 11.74
CA THR A 36 5.02 13.46 12.63
C THR A 36 4.58 13.33 14.09
N ARG A 37 5.55 13.23 14.99
CA ARG A 37 5.30 13.13 16.43
C ARG A 37 4.39 14.26 16.91
N GLU A 38 4.68 15.49 16.49
CA GLU A 38 3.95 16.71 16.87
C GLU A 38 2.51 16.66 16.35
N GLU A 39 2.31 16.26 15.11
CA GLU A 39 0.98 16.13 14.51
C GLU A 39 0.16 15.07 15.23
N ARG A 40 0.76 13.95 15.61
CA ARG A 40 0.09 12.87 16.34
C ARG A 40 -0.35 13.34 17.72
N ILE A 41 0.50 14.01 18.44
CA ILE A 41 0.18 14.58 19.76
C ILE A 41 -0.98 15.59 19.63
N ALA A 42 -0.94 16.45 18.63
CA ALA A 42 -2.00 17.42 18.38
C ALA A 42 -3.36 16.77 18.09
N LYS A 43 -3.37 15.58 17.51
CA LYS A 43 -4.58 14.80 17.22
C LYS A 43 -4.99 13.85 18.33
N GLY A 44 -4.29 13.85 19.46
CA GLY A 44 -4.56 12.96 20.58
C GLY A 44 -4.13 11.50 20.35
N LYS A 45 -3.26 11.28 19.38
CA LYS A 45 -2.72 9.95 19.08
C LYS A 45 -1.45 9.67 19.87
N ASN A 46 -1.08 8.39 19.97
CA ASN A 46 0.23 8.00 20.51
C ASN A 46 1.33 8.70 19.71
N PRO A 47 2.31 9.32 20.35
CA PRO A 47 3.42 9.99 19.65
C PRO A 47 4.20 9.10 18.70
N GLN A 48 4.22 7.79 18.96
CA GLN A 48 4.84 6.80 18.09
C GLN A 48 3.79 6.09 17.25
N GLY A 49 3.89 6.21 15.92
CA GLY A 49 3.02 5.48 14.99
C GLY A 49 3.38 4.00 14.91
N THR A 50 2.44 3.19 14.49
CA THR A 50 2.61 1.75 14.35
C THR A 50 2.34 1.33 12.91
N VAL A 51 3.25 0.52 12.35
CA VAL A 51 3.05 -0.21 11.10
C VAL A 51 3.06 -1.70 11.44
N LYS A 52 2.02 -2.41 11.02
CA LYS A 52 1.83 -3.82 11.33
C LYS A 52 1.88 -4.64 10.04
N LEU A 53 2.67 -5.71 10.06
CA LEU A 53 2.78 -6.69 8.97
C LEU A 53 2.25 -8.03 9.48
N ILE A 54 1.24 -8.56 8.80
CA ILE A 54 0.64 -9.86 9.13
C ILE A 54 0.74 -10.76 7.90
N ALA A 55 1.21 -12.00 8.09
CA ALA A 55 1.20 -13.02 7.07
C ALA A 55 0.43 -14.24 7.61
N GLN A 56 -0.48 -14.77 6.79
CA GLN A 56 -1.29 -15.94 7.18
C GLN A 56 -1.71 -16.74 5.96
N HIS A 57 -1.87 -18.03 6.13
CA HIS A 57 -2.42 -18.89 5.10
C HIS A 57 -3.94 -18.69 4.96
N ALA A 58 -4.42 -18.67 3.73
CA ALA A 58 -5.84 -18.58 3.39
C ALA A 58 -6.13 -19.56 2.25
N GLY A 59 -6.29 -20.84 2.58
CA GLY A 59 -6.41 -21.93 1.59
C GLY A 59 -5.11 -22.12 0.82
N ALA A 60 -5.17 -22.11 -0.51
CA ALA A 60 -4.00 -22.22 -1.38
C ALA A 60 -3.26 -20.87 -1.57
N PHE A 61 -3.65 -19.85 -0.83
CA PHE A 61 -3.08 -18.51 -0.92
C PHE A 61 -2.39 -18.12 0.37
N VAL A 62 -1.49 -17.17 0.28
CA VAL A 62 -0.94 -16.45 1.42
C VAL A 62 -1.49 -15.04 1.39
N LEU A 63 -2.05 -14.63 2.52
CA LEU A 63 -2.57 -13.29 2.73
C LEU A 63 -1.53 -12.48 3.49
N ILE A 64 -1.13 -11.34 2.94
CA ILE A 64 -0.21 -10.43 3.57
C ILE A 64 -0.92 -9.09 3.76
N ILE A 65 -0.98 -8.66 5.00
CA ILE A 65 -1.66 -7.42 5.40
C ILE A 65 -0.62 -6.46 5.97
N ILE A 66 -0.56 -5.26 5.40
CA ILE A 66 0.26 -4.17 5.92
C ILE A 66 -0.68 -3.06 6.31
N SER A 67 -0.72 -2.74 7.60
CA SER A 67 -1.59 -1.68 8.13
C SER A 67 -0.78 -0.65 8.90
N ASP A 68 -1.26 0.57 8.91
CA ASP A 68 -0.70 1.64 9.74
C ASP A 68 -1.82 2.42 10.44
N ASP A 69 -1.48 3.08 11.54
CA ASP A 69 -2.37 3.94 12.29
C ASP A 69 -2.13 5.43 11.99
N GLY A 70 -1.68 5.71 10.78
CA GLY A 70 -1.38 7.07 10.31
C GLY A 70 -2.59 7.89 9.94
N ALA A 71 -2.38 8.88 9.07
CA ALA A 71 -3.42 9.82 8.66
C ALA A 71 -4.45 9.20 7.71
N GLY A 72 -4.15 8.06 7.10
CA GLY A 72 -4.95 7.50 6.03
C GLY A 72 -4.72 8.25 4.71
N LEU A 73 -5.43 7.83 3.69
CA LEU A 73 -5.37 8.45 2.37
C LEU A 73 -6.41 9.57 2.26
N ASN A 74 -6.05 10.64 1.56
CA ASN A 74 -6.98 11.72 1.26
C ASN A 74 -7.65 11.46 -0.08
N LYS A 75 -8.90 11.02 -0.06
CA LYS A 75 -9.64 10.65 -1.28
C LYS A 75 -9.80 11.82 -2.26
N ASP A 76 -10.00 13.04 -1.75
CA ASP A 76 -10.19 14.20 -2.61
C ASP A 76 -8.92 14.53 -3.40
N LYS A 77 -7.76 14.44 -2.75
CA LYS A 77 -6.47 14.63 -3.42
C LYS A 77 -6.18 13.53 -4.43
N ILE A 78 -6.51 12.29 -4.11
CA ILE A 78 -6.34 11.15 -5.02
C ILE A 78 -7.20 11.33 -6.25
N TYR A 79 -8.50 11.62 -6.06
CA TYR A 79 -9.43 11.85 -7.17
C TYR A 79 -8.98 13.00 -8.07
N LYS A 80 -8.64 14.14 -7.46
CA LYS A 80 -8.14 15.31 -8.20
C LYS A 80 -6.91 14.98 -9.02
N LYS A 81 -5.95 14.29 -8.42
CA LYS A 81 -4.72 13.89 -9.11
C LYS A 81 -4.99 12.96 -10.29
N ALA A 82 -5.92 12.01 -10.12
CA ALA A 82 -6.30 11.10 -11.19
C ALA A 82 -6.97 11.83 -12.36
N VAL A 83 -7.85 12.78 -12.06
CA VAL A 83 -8.49 13.63 -13.07
C VAL A 83 -7.45 14.50 -13.78
N ASP A 84 -6.57 15.17 -13.04
CA ASP A 84 -5.53 16.05 -13.59
C ASP A 84 -4.58 15.29 -14.52
N LYS A 85 -4.32 14.04 -14.24
CA LYS A 85 -3.48 13.16 -15.08
C LYS A 85 -4.24 12.48 -16.22
N GLY A 86 -5.54 12.74 -16.35
CA GLY A 86 -6.35 12.15 -17.40
C GLY A 86 -6.64 10.66 -17.22
N LEU A 87 -6.45 10.12 -16.01
CA LEU A 87 -6.67 8.71 -15.71
C LEU A 87 -8.14 8.39 -15.46
N VAL A 88 -8.91 9.39 -15.06
CA VAL A 88 -10.34 9.28 -14.74
C VAL A 88 -11.06 10.50 -15.33
N ALA A 89 -12.25 10.29 -15.89
CA ALA A 89 -13.07 11.38 -16.40
C ALA A 89 -13.63 12.22 -15.26
N PRO A 90 -13.65 13.58 -15.38
CA PRO A 90 -14.23 14.43 -14.35
C PRO A 90 -15.74 14.19 -14.23
N GLY A 91 -16.27 14.32 -13.01
CA GLY A 91 -17.71 14.23 -12.75
C GLY A 91 -18.28 12.82 -12.70
N VAL A 92 -17.44 11.79 -12.78
CA VAL A 92 -17.87 10.40 -12.60
C VAL A 92 -18.07 10.12 -11.11
N ASP A 93 -19.20 9.53 -10.76
CA ASP A 93 -19.50 9.11 -9.40
C ASP A 93 -18.79 7.79 -9.12
N VAL A 94 -17.84 7.80 -8.19
CA VAL A 94 -17.05 6.62 -7.81
C VAL A 94 -17.09 6.43 -6.31
N SER A 95 -17.07 5.18 -5.87
CA SER A 95 -17.02 4.86 -4.44
C SER A 95 -15.69 5.26 -3.82
N ASP A 96 -15.66 5.46 -2.50
CA ASP A 96 -14.45 5.78 -1.77
C ASP A 96 -13.37 4.71 -1.99
N ASN A 97 -13.76 3.44 -1.96
CA ASN A 97 -12.83 2.34 -2.16
C ASN A 97 -12.20 2.36 -3.57
N GLU A 98 -12.99 2.67 -4.58
CA GLU A 98 -12.48 2.83 -5.95
C GLU A 98 -11.49 3.99 -6.04
N ILE A 99 -11.76 5.09 -5.34
CA ILE A 99 -10.85 6.25 -5.30
C ILE A 99 -9.52 5.85 -4.66
N TYR A 100 -9.54 5.18 -3.51
CA TYR A 100 -8.30 4.75 -2.85
C TYR A 100 -7.48 3.82 -3.74
N ASN A 101 -8.12 2.93 -4.48
CA ASN A 101 -7.43 2.01 -5.37
C ASN A 101 -6.89 2.66 -6.66
N MET A 102 -7.24 3.92 -6.93
CA MET A 102 -6.66 4.68 -8.05
C MET A 102 -5.15 4.88 -7.91
N ILE A 103 -4.60 4.79 -6.71
CA ILE A 103 -3.14 4.87 -6.50
C ILE A 103 -2.36 3.77 -7.23
N PHE A 104 -3.05 2.67 -7.58
CA PHE A 104 -2.46 1.58 -8.34
C PHE A 104 -2.52 1.79 -9.86
N LEU A 105 -3.17 2.84 -10.34
CA LEU A 105 -3.27 3.10 -11.77
C LEU A 105 -1.89 3.43 -12.36
N PRO A 106 -1.57 2.90 -13.57
CA PRO A 106 -0.34 3.27 -14.25
C PRO A 106 -0.25 4.79 -14.42
N GLY A 107 0.90 5.35 -14.09
CA GLY A 107 1.14 6.79 -14.21
C GLY A 107 0.64 7.65 -13.06
N PHE A 108 -0.08 7.07 -12.08
CA PHE A 108 -0.57 7.85 -10.92
C PHE A 108 0.58 8.43 -10.09
N SER A 109 1.61 7.63 -9.85
CA SER A 109 2.78 8.02 -9.06
C SER A 109 3.96 8.45 -9.91
N THR A 110 3.74 8.87 -11.17
CA THR A 110 4.82 9.50 -11.91
C THR A 110 5.19 10.77 -11.16
N ALA A 111 6.18 10.58 -10.36
CA ALA A 111 6.61 11.54 -9.41
C ALA A 111 7.07 12.81 -10.12
N ASP A 112 6.51 13.91 -9.71
CA ASP A 112 7.14 15.20 -9.85
C ASP A 112 8.49 15.21 -9.08
N LYS A 113 8.78 14.14 -8.36
CA LYS A 113 10.03 13.94 -7.63
C LYS A 113 10.44 12.49 -7.72
N VAL A 114 11.32 12.18 -8.65
CA VAL A 114 12.15 10.99 -8.55
C VAL A 114 12.94 11.12 -7.24
N SER A 115 12.50 10.45 -6.21
CA SER A 115 13.28 10.42 -4.99
C SER A 115 14.59 9.72 -5.32
N SER A 116 15.68 10.47 -5.23
CA SER A 116 17.03 9.98 -5.47
C SER A 116 17.44 8.83 -4.55
N VAL A 117 16.64 8.52 -3.54
CA VAL A 117 16.94 7.50 -2.52
C VAL A 117 16.65 6.09 -2.99
N SER A 118 15.68 5.89 -3.89
CA SER A 118 15.37 4.56 -4.41
C SER A 118 15.89 4.31 -5.83
N GLY A 119 16.31 5.35 -6.54
CA GLY A 119 16.89 5.24 -7.88
C GLY A 119 15.98 4.67 -8.97
N ARG A 120 14.72 4.38 -8.66
CA ARG A 120 13.82 3.66 -9.57
C ARG A 120 12.46 4.29 -9.81
N GLY A 121 12.11 5.42 -9.20
CA GLY A 121 10.81 6.06 -9.43
C GLY A 121 9.62 5.10 -9.34
N VAL A 122 9.63 4.18 -8.37
CA VAL A 122 8.66 3.09 -8.27
C VAL A 122 7.40 3.58 -7.58
N GLY A 123 6.27 3.57 -8.29
CA GLY A 123 4.96 3.85 -7.73
C GLY A 123 4.21 2.58 -7.32
N MET A 124 3.01 2.76 -6.79
CA MET A 124 2.16 1.63 -6.38
C MET A 124 1.66 0.80 -7.57
N ASP A 125 1.70 1.35 -8.79
CA ASP A 125 1.41 0.61 -10.01
C ASP A 125 2.41 -0.54 -10.22
N VAL A 126 3.67 -0.33 -9.89
CA VAL A 126 4.71 -1.38 -9.96
C VAL A 126 4.45 -2.46 -8.90
N VAL A 127 4.03 -2.07 -7.70
CA VAL A 127 3.63 -3.02 -6.65
C VAL A 127 2.51 -3.92 -7.16
N LYS A 128 1.47 -3.35 -7.75
CA LYS A 128 0.35 -4.12 -8.32
C LYS A 128 0.82 -5.04 -9.44
N LYS A 129 1.69 -4.57 -10.32
CA LYS A 129 2.26 -5.36 -11.41
C LYS A 129 3.02 -6.57 -10.89
N ASP A 130 3.87 -6.36 -9.88
CA ASP A 130 4.68 -7.42 -9.29
C ASP A 130 3.82 -8.48 -8.59
N ILE A 131 2.80 -8.04 -7.84
CA ILE A 131 1.87 -8.95 -7.18
C ILE A 131 1.03 -9.72 -8.21
N THR A 132 0.57 -9.05 -9.26
CA THR A 132 -0.17 -9.68 -10.35
C THR A 132 0.67 -10.73 -11.08
N ALA A 133 1.96 -10.49 -11.26
CA ALA A 133 2.90 -11.45 -11.86
C ALA A 133 3.04 -12.73 -11.03
N LEU A 134 2.72 -12.67 -9.73
CA LEU A 134 2.68 -13.83 -8.83
C LEU A 134 1.28 -14.48 -8.76
N ASN A 135 0.41 -14.16 -9.72
CA ASN A 135 -1.01 -14.57 -9.71
C ASN A 135 -1.75 -14.11 -8.45
N GLY A 136 -1.31 -12.99 -7.90
CA GLY A 136 -1.90 -12.40 -6.73
C GLY A 136 -2.74 -11.18 -7.03
N THR A 137 -3.36 -10.66 -5.98
CA THR A 137 -4.13 -9.40 -6.01
C THR A 137 -3.66 -8.50 -4.89
N VAL A 138 -3.79 -7.20 -5.09
CA VAL A 138 -3.51 -6.22 -4.05
C VAL A 138 -4.66 -5.22 -4.01
N SER A 139 -5.06 -4.84 -2.80
CA SER A 139 -6.09 -3.83 -2.57
C SER A 139 -5.70 -2.95 -1.40
N ILE A 140 -6.36 -1.81 -1.28
CA ILE A 140 -6.13 -0.87 -0.20
C ILE A 140 -7.46 -0.37 0.34
N GLU A 141 -7.54 -0.28 1.66
CA GLU A 141 -8.63 0.37 2.37
C GLU A 141 -8.06 1.47 3.25
N SER A 142 -8.79 2.52 3.44
CA SER A 142 -8.34 3.65 4.25
C SER A 142 -9.51 4.30 4.97
N ARG A 143 -9.19 4.84 6.16
CA ARG A 143 -10.11 5.67 6.92
C ARG A 143 -9.38 6.95 7.31
N PRO A 144 -9.90 8.12 6.95
CA PRO A 144 -9.25 9.39 7.31
C PRO A 144 -8.99 9.48 8.81
N GLY A 145 -7.77 9.80 9.18
CA GLY A 145 -7.34 9.93 10.58
C GLY A 145 -7.04 8.60 11.29
N GLU A 146 -7.45 7.47 10.75
CA GLU A 146 -7.29 6.14 11.38
C GLU A 146 -6.23 5.27 10.72
N GLY A 147 -5.78 5.64 9.52
CA GLY A 147 -4.75 4.91 8.81
C GLY A 147 -5.23 4.20 7.55
N LYS A 148 -4.39 3.29 7.06
CA LYS A 148 -4.69 2.51 5.86
C LYS A 148 -4.30 1.05 6.03
N VAL A 149 -4.90 0.19 5.22
CA VAL A 149 -4.63 -1.25 5.19
C VAL A 149 -4.38 -1.67 3.75
N ASN A 150 -3.21 -2.19 3.47
CA ASN A 150 -2.89 -2.84 2.21
C ASN A 150 -3.04 -4.35 2.39
N CYS A 151 -3.78 -4.98 1.52
CA CYS A 151 -4.00 -6.42 1.55
C CYS A 151 -3.49 -7.03 0.24
N SER A 152 -2.52 -7.91 0.35
CA SER A 152 -1.97 -8.67 -0.78
C SER A 152 -2.30 -10.14 -0.59
N LYS A 153 -2.79 -10.78 -1.65
CA LYS A 153 -3.12 -12.21 -1.67
C LYS A 153 -2.37 -12.85 -2.82
N THR A 154 -1.47 -13.77 -2.52
CA THR A 154 -0.67 -14.48 -3.53
C THR A 154 -0.84 -15.98 -3.38
N LYS A 155 -0.62 -16.73 -4.47
CA LYS A 155 -0.57 -18.19 -4.37
C LYS A 155 0.66 -18.60 -3.56
N GLU A 156 0.50 -19.71 -2.83
CA GLU A 156 1.57 -20.26 -2.02
C GLU A 156 2.75 -20.75 -2.87
N THR A 157 2.45 -21.21 -4.08
CA THR A 157 3.45 -21.71 -5.04
C THR A 157 3.36 -20.96 -6.36
N THR A 158 4.45 -21.00 -7.13
CA THR A 158 4.55 -20.31 -8.43
C THR A 158 4.06 -21.15 -9.62
N ASP A 159 3.38 -22.23 -9.38
CA ASP A 159 2.85 -23.09 -10.45
C ASP A 159 1.80 -22.39 -11.32
#